data_624caf0f315e4467f101ab198a8e2862
#
_entry.id   624caf0f315e4467f101ab198a8e2862
#
_cell.length_a   1.000
_cell.length_b   1.000
_cell.length_c   1.000
_cell.angle_alpha   90.00
_cell.angle_beta   90.00
_cell.angle_gamma   90.00
#
_symmetry.space_group_name_H-M   'P 1'
#
loop_
_entity.id
_entity.type
_entity.pdbx_description
1 polymer ?
#
loop_
_entity_poly.entity_id
_entity_poly.type
_entity_poly.pdbx_seq_one_letter_code
_entity_poly.pdbx_strand_id
1 'polypeptide(L)'
;NLIALAQPLGVNERLVRTSVYRLTQEKWLERTASGRRSYYGLTDAGHRQTVDAEHRIYAAGSSRWDGQWRLVIIPQKTISRVDRTGLKKELKWQGFGTLTADTLIHPTADLPPVCRTLAERGLADKAKVFCGHTINDPEPPQLLLDRSFDLEHIACEYDLFNLRFEKLWRSTRRKKLFDPESAFIARTLLIHDYRRILLHDPDLPEELLPVHWPGTRARKRCATIYHALQEAADRWTVSVCCDEPNLLKPPGKDYRQRFSNN
;
A
#
# COMPACT_ATOMS: atom_id res chain seq x y z
N ASN A 1 -20.15 -13.92 -9.79
CA ASN A 1 -18.82 -14.52 -9.47
C ASN A 1 -18.11 -13.80 -8.32
N LEU A 2 -18.15 -12.44 -8.22
CA LEU A 2 -17.55 -11.72 -7.09
C LEU A 2 -18.11 -12.18 -5.73
N ILE A 3 -19.40 -12.47 -5.63
CA ILE A 3 -20.02 -12.99 -4.41
C ILE A 3 -19.43 -14.36 -4.07
N ALA A 4 -19.26 -15.25 -5.04
CA ALA A 4 -18.67 -16.57 -4.85
C ALA A 4 -17.19 -16.48 -4.42
N LEU A 5 -16.42 -15.50 -4.95
CA LEU A 5 -15.04 -15.24 -4.53
C LEU A 5 -14.96 -14.70 -3.09
N ALA A 6 -15.96 -13.94 -2.64
CA ALA A 6 -15.96 -13.33 -1.33
C ALA A 6 -16.49 -14.27 -0.21
N GLN A 7 -17.31 -15.26 -0.59
CA GLN A 7 -17.96 -16.18 0.35
C GLN A 7 -16.96 -16.98 1.24
N PRO A 8 -15.87 -17.56 0.72
CA PRO A 8 -14.90 -18.28 1.54
C PRO A 8 -14.15 -17.39 2.53
N LEU A 9 -14.15 -16.07 2.30
CA LEU A 9 -13.59 -15.06 3.23
C LEU A 9 -14.58 -14.64 4.33
N GLY A 10 -15.78 -15.27 4.40
CA GLY A 10 -16.82 -14.94 5.37
C GLY A 10 -17.61 -13.68 5.02
N VAL A 11 -17.47 -13.16 3.79
CA VAL A 11 -18.18 -11.96 3.34
C VAL A 11 -19.50 -12.36 2.68
N ASN A 12 -20.62 -11.96 3.27
CA ASN A 12 -21.93 -12.28 2.75
C ASN A 12 -22.33 -11.44 1.51
N GLU A 13 -23.30 -11.91 0.75
CA GLU A 13 -23.76 -11.27 -0.47
C GLU A 13 -24.22 -9.80 -0.28
N ARG A 14 -24.90 -9.51 0.83
CA ARG A 14 -25.37 -8.14 1.14
C ARG A 14 -24.18 -7.17 1.28
N LEU A 15 -23.12 -7.61 1.96
CA LEU A 15 -21.93 -6.79 2.17
C LEU A 15 -21.18 -6.57 0.85
N VAL A 16 -21.07 -7.61 0.00
CA VAL A 16 -20.48 -7.48 -1.35
C VAL A 16 -21.27 -6.46 -2.17
N ARG A 17 -22.60 -6.59 -2.24
CA ARG A 17 -23.45 -5.65 -3.01
C ARG A 17 -23.32 -4.21 -2.50
N THR A 18 -23.32 -4.01 -1.18
CA THR A 18 -23.16 -2.68 -0.57
C THR A 18 -21.79 -2.08 -0.89
N SER A 19 -20.71 -2.89 -0.84
CA SER A 19 -19.36 -2.44 -1.16
C SER A 19 -19.21 -2.07 -2.63
N VAL A 20 -19.74 -2.88 -3.54
CA VAL A 20 -19.73 -2.59 -4.98
C VAL A 20 -20.53 -1.32 -5.29
N TYR A 21 -21.70 -1.14 -4.66
CA TYR A 21 -22.49 0.10 -4.80
C TYR A 21 -21.67 1.32 -4.36
N ARG A 22 -21.03 1.26 -3.19
CA ARG A 22 -20.20 2.36 -2.68
C ARG A 22 -19.04 2.69 -3.64
N LEU A 23 -18.31 1.67 -4.12
CA LEU A 23 -17.22 1.85 -5.07
C LEU A 23 -17.70 2.47 -6.40
N THR A 24 -18.93 2.20 -6.80
CA THR A 24 -19.55 2.83 -7.99
C THR A 24 -19.88 4.30 -7.71
N GLN A 25 -20.40 4.64 -6.53
CA GLN A 25 -20.64 6.04 -6.13
C GLN A 25 -19.34 6.84 -6.02
N GLU A 26 -18.28 6.23 -5.53
CA GLU A 26 -16.93 6.80 -5.42
C GLU A 26 -16.18 6.83 -6.77
N LYS A 27 -16.84 6.41 -7.87
CA LYS A 27 -16.27 6.36 -9.24
C LYS A 27 -15.03 5.47 -9.40
N TRP A 28 -14.87 4.46 -8.54
CA TRP A 28 -13.87 3.43 -8.73
C TRP A 28 -14.31 2.39 -9.75
N LEU A 29 -15.60 2.09 -9.75
CA LEU A 29 -16.21 1.12 -10.64
C LEU A 29 -17.24 1.80 -11.53
N GLU A 30 -17.34 1.32 -12.75
CA GLU A 30 -18.46 1.58 -13.67
C GLU A 30 -19.29 0.31 -13.87
N ARG A 31 -20.59 0.49 -14.03
CA ARG A 31 -21.55 -0.59 -14.23
C ARG A 31 -21.99 -0.67 -15.68
N THR A 32 -21.88 -1.83 -16.29
CA THR A 32 -22.48 -2.16 -17.58
C THR A 32 -23.57 -3.21 -17.38
N ALA A 33 -24.79 -2.92 -17.86
CA ALA A 33 -25.89 -3.86 -17.82
C ALA A 33 -25.92 -4.69 -19.11
N SER A 34 -26.06 -6.02 -18.99
CA SER A 34 -26.29 -6.92 -20.11
C SER A 34 -27.39 -7.92 -19.74
N GLY A 35 -28.59 -7.73 -20.30
CA GLY A 35 -29.77 -8.48 -19.94
C GLY A 35 -30.11 -8.35 -18.44
N ARG A 36 -30.24 -9.47 -17.73
CA ARG A 36 -30.50 -9.51 -16.29
C ARG A 36 -29.26 -9.41 -15.42
N ARG A 37 -28.06 -9.38 -16.01
CA ARG A 37 -26.76 -9.35 -15.30
C ARG A 37 -26.16 -7.94 -15.30
N SER A 38 -25.41 -7.62 -14.25
CA SER A 38 -24.61 -6.39 -14.15
C SER A 38 -23.14 -6.76 -14.08
N TYR A 39 -22.36 -6.13 -14.92
CA TYR A 39 -20.90 -6.25 -14.95
C TYR A 39 -20.31 -4.98 -14.40
N TYR A 40 -19.18 -5.10 -13.72
CA TYR A 40 -18.48 -3.97 -13.12
C TYR A 40 -17.04 -3.97 -13.62
N GLY A 41 -16.61 -2.86 -14.19
CA GLY A 41 -15.24 -2.60 -14.59
C GLY A 41 -14.62 -1.49 -13.75
N LEU A 42 -13.30 -1.41 -13.74
CA LEU A 42 -12.61 -0.25 -13.16
C LEU A 42 -12.80 0.95 -14.12
N THR A 43 -13.11 2.11 -13.56
CA THR A 43 -12.99 3.37 -14.30
C THR A 43 -11.52 3.71 -14.53
N ASP A 44 -11.19 4.68 -15.39
CA ASP A 44 -9.82 5.15 -15.56
C ASP A 44 -9.21 5.65 -14.23
N ALA A 45 -10.02 6.30 -13.39
CA ALA A 45 -9.58 6.72 -12.06
C ALA A 45 -9.33 5.52 -11.13
N GLY A 46 -10.25 4.55 -11.11
CA GLY A 46 -10.09 3.31 -10.35
C GLY A 46 -8.88 2.50 -10.81
N HIS A 47 -8.62 2.46 -12.12
CA HIS A 47 -7.45 1.77 -12.66
C HIS A 47 -6.15 2.43 -12.19
N ARG A 48 -6.01 3.76 -12.31
CA ARG A 48 -4.83 4.48 -11.81
C ARG A 48 -4.57 4.22 -10.32
N GLN A 49 -5.60 4.33 -9.48
CA GLN A 49 -5.47 4.07 -8.04
C GLN A 49 -5.08 2.62 -7.73
N THR A 50 -5.56 1.67 -8.54
CA THR A 50 -5.17 0.26 -8.39
C THR A 50 -3.71 0.05 -8.75
N VAL A 51 -3.22 0.68 -9.83
CA VAL A 51 -1.81 0.62 -10.26
C VAL A 51 -0.89 1.23 -9.19
N ASP A 52 -1.24 2.39 -8.63
CA ASP A 52 -0.48 3.03 -7.55
C ASP A 52 -0.41 2.13 -6.30
N ALA A 53 -1.54 1.50 -5.94
CA ALA A 53 -1.60 0.56 -4.82
C ALA A 53 -0.78 -0.72 -5.11
N GLU A 54 -0.83 -1.25 -6.33
CA GLU A 54 -0.02 -2.40 -6.75
C GLU A 54 1.47 -2.10 -6.65
N HIS A 55 1.90 -0.95 -7.14
CA HIS A 55 3.29 -0.53 -7.05
C HIS A 55 3.75 -0.49 -5.59
N ARG A 56 2.98 0.13 -4.70
CA ARG A 56 3.30 0.22 -3.28
C ARG A 56 3.37 -1.14 -2.57
N ILE A 57 2.52 -2.11 -2.96
CA ILE A 57 2.49 -3.45 -2.34
C ILE A 57 3.59 -4.35 -2.87
N TYR A 58 3.82 -4.34 -4.19
CA TYR A 58 4.58 -5.38 -4.87
C TYR A 58 5.94 -4.92 -5.41
N ALA A 59 6.19 -3.60 -5.56
CA ALA A 59 7.48 -3.10 -6.03
C ALA A 59 8.59 -3.33 -5.00
N ALA A 60 9.83 -3.26 -5.43
CA ALA A 60 10.98 -3.25 -4.54
C ALA A 60 10.89 -2.08 -3.54
N GLY A 61 11.40 -2.27 -2.32
CA GLY A 61 11.39 -1.24 -1.26
C GLY A 61 12.01 0.08 -1.70
N SER A 62 12.00 1.05 -0.79
CA SER A 62 12.41 2.43 -1.02
C SER A 62 13.73 2.60 -1.77
N SER A 63 13.83 3.69 -2.51
CA SER A 63 15.06 4.11 -3.15
C SER A 63 16.16 4.39 -2.10
N ARG A 64 17.41 4.19 -2.48
CA ARG A 64 18.57 4.55 -1.65
C ARG A 64 18.52 6.03 -1.29
N TRP A 65 18.86 6.37 -0.04
CA TRP A 65 18.92 7.75 0.40
C TRP A 65 20.06 8.52 -0.28
N ASP A 66 19.75 9.69 -0.80
CA ASP A 66 20.69 10.57 -1.48
C ASP A 66 21.39 11.57 -0.52
N GLY A 67 21.19 11.41 0.80
CA GLY A 67 21.73 12.32 1.82
C GLY A 67 20.91 13.59 2.00
N GLN A 68 19.80 13.77 1.29
CA GLN A 68 19.00 14.97 1.36
C GLN A 68 17.64 14.71 2.01
N TRP A 69 17.14 15.73 2.72
CA TRP A 69 15.82 15.77 3.32
C TRP A 69 14.86 16.59 2.45
N ARG A 70 13.63 16.10 2.29
CA ARG A 70 12.53 16.84 1.70
C ARG A 70 11.72 17.43 2.83
N LEU A 71 11.62 18.75 2.87
CA LEU A 71 10.91 19.48 3.92
C LEU A 71 9.72 20.21 3.30
N VAL A 72 8.56 20.12 3.96
CA VAL A 72 7.39 20.92 3.62
C VAL A 72 7.06 21.80 4.81
N ILE A 73 7.24 23.12 4.65
CA ILE A 73 6.92 24.12 5.67
C ILE A 73 5.53 24.68 5.39
N ILE A 74 4.66 24.61 6.41
CA ILE A 74 3.25 25.01 6.36
C ILE A 74 3.02 26.14 7.37
N PRO A 75 3.24 27.42 7.02
CA PRO A 75 3.21 28.53 7.96
C PRO A 75 1.83 28.71 8.61
N GLN A 76 1.79 28.89 9.94
CA GLN A 76 0.54 29.04 10.69
C GLN A 76 -0.19 30.33 10.38
N LYS A 77 0.54 31.40 10.08
CA LYS A 77 -0.04 32.75 9.89
C LYS A 77 -0.74 32.94 8.55
N THR A 78 -0.36 32.17 7.53
CA THR A 78 -0.83 32.37 6.14
C THR A 78 -1.81 31.30 5.66
N ILE A 79 -1.94 30.19 6.40
CA ILE A 79 -2.80 29.06 6.05
C ILE A 79 -3.80 28.79 7.17
N SER A 80 -5.08 28.64 6.83
CA SER A 80 -6.13 28.37 7.81
C SER A 80 -5.86 27.05 8.58
N ARG A 81 -6.38 26.91 9.80
CA ARG A 81 -6.25 25.69 10.60
C ARG A 81 -6.83 24.47 9.87
N VAL A 82 -7.95 24.64 9.17
CA VAL A 82 -8.63 23.57 8.42
C VAL A 82 -7.73 23.10 7.26
N ASP A 83 -7.22 24.03 6.45
CA ASP A 83 -6.35 23.72 5.32
C ASP A 83 -5.04 23.07 5.78
N ARG A 84 -4.43 23.55 6.86
CA ARG A 84 -3.24 22.95 7.46
C ARG A 84 -3.49 21.50 7.88
N THR A 85 -4.61 21.25 8.56
CA THR A 85 -4.95 19.89 9.01
C THR A 85 -5.17 18.97 7.82
N GLY A 86 -5.91 19.43 6.81
CA GLY A 86 -6.13 18.68 5.57
C GLY A 86 -4.84 18.40 4.81
N LEU A 87 -4.00 19.42 4.62
CA LEU A 87 -2.71 19.28 3.92
C LEU A 87 -1.77 18.30 4.66
N LYS A 88 -1.65 18.43 5.99
CA LYS A 88 -0.84 17.50 6.80
C LYS A 88 -1.32 16.06 6.66
N LYS A 89 -2.64 15.84 6.64
CA LYS A 89 -3.21 14.50 6.45
C LYS A 89 -2.81 13.91 5.10
N GLU A 90 -2.87 14.68 4.03
CA GLU A 90 -2.48 14.21 2.68
C GLU A 90 -0.97 13.96 2.56
N LEU A 91 -0.14 14.85 3.13
CA LEU A 91 1.30 14.66 3.12
C LEU A 91 1.73 13.46 3.98
N LYS A 92 1.05 13.19 5.10
CA LYS A 92 1.23 11.94 5.86
C LYS A 92 0.87 10.70 5.03
N TRP A 93 -0.18 10.78 4.22
CA TRP A 93 -0.51 9.74 3.25
C TRP A 93 0.60 9.52 2.20
N GLN A 94 1.35 10.57 1.87
CA GLN A 94 2.52 10.49 0.99
C GLN A 94 3.81 10.09 1.73
N GLY A 95 3.69 9.67 2.99
CA GLY A 95 4.80 9.16 3.79
C GLY A 95 5.53 10.20 4.63
N PHE A 96 5.13 11.49 4.63
CA PHE A 96 5.83 12.52 5.40
C PHE A 96 5.64 12.35 6.91
N GLY A 97 6.73 12.42 7.67
CA GLY A 97 6.76 12.54 9.12
C GLY A 97 6.56 13.98 9.58
N THR A 98 6.29 14.16 10.87
CA THR A 98 6.11 15.48 11.48
C THR A 98 7.38 15.86 12.25
N LEU A 99 8.16 16.78 11.71
CA LEU A 99 9.38 17.28 12.38
C LEU A 99 9.04 18.33 13.45
N THR A 100 8.19 19.29 13.09
CA THR A 100 7.67 20.32 14.02
C THR A 100 6.18 20.56 13.75
N ALA A 101 5.58 21.43 14.58
CA ALA A 101 4.18 21.82 14.36
C ALA A 101 3.89 22.34 12.93
N ASP A 102 4.88 22.91 12.25
CA ASP A 102 4.71 23.54 10.93
C ASP A 102 5.58 22.91 9.84
N THR A 103 6.33 21.87 10.14
CA THR A 103 7.27 21.29 9.20
C THR A 103 7.09 19.78 9.14
N LEU A 104 6.92 19.27 7.94
CA LEU A 104 6.96 17.83 7.65
C LEU A 104 8.26 17.49 6.92
N ILE A 105 8.70 16.25 7.07
CA ILE A 105 10.00 15.77 6.58
C ILE A 105 9.87 14.38 5.96
N HIS A 106 10.66 14.12 4.92
CA HIS A 106 10.85 12.79 4.35
C HIS A 106 12.25 12.67 3.73
N PRO A 107 12.93 11.52 3.81
CA PRO A 107 14.27 11.36 3.22
C PRO A 107 14.27 11.19 1.69
N THR A 108 13.22 10.61 1.09
CA THR A 108 13.24 10.19 -0.32
C THR A 108 11.94 10.48 -1.06
N ALA A 109 10.95 11.18 -0.46
CA ALA A 109 9.67 11.44 -1.11
C ALA A 109 9.82 12.11 -2.49
N ASP A 110 9.01 11.67 -3.44
CA ASP A 110 8.85 12.33 -4.72
C ASP A 110 8.19 13.70 -4.56
N LEU A 111 8.82 14.76 -5.07
CA LEU A 111 8.30 16.13 -4.95
C LEU A 111 7.16 16.48 -5.93
N PRO A 112 7.09 15.95 -7.16
CA PRO A 112 5.98 16.23 -8.07
C PRO A 112 4.59 15.95 -7.48
N PRO A 113 4.32 14.81 -6.79
CA PRO A 113 3.05 14.59 -6.10
C PRO A 113 2.78 15.63 -5.01
N VAL A 114 3.79 16.03 -4.23
CA VAL A 114 3.69 17.07 -3.20
C VAL A 114 3.28 18.41 -3.81
N CYS A 115 3.97 18.83 -4.86
CA CYS A 115 3.67 20.09 -5.56
C CYS A 115 2.25 20.08 -6.15
N ARG A 116 1.80 18.94 -6.68
CA ARG A 116 0.43 18.79 -7.18
C ARG A 116 -0.60 18.94 -6.07
N THR A 117 -0.40 18.28 -4.93
CA THR A 117 -1.27 18.43 -3.74
C THR A 117 -1.37 19.88 -3.30
N LEU A 118 -0.25 20.60 -3.27
CA LEU A 118 -0.23 22.03 -2.92
C LEU A 118 -1.01 22.89 -3.93
N ALA A 119 -0.86 22.61 -5.22
CA ALA A 119 -1.56 23.31 -6.28
C ALA A 119 -3.07 23.06 -6.25
N GLU A 120 -3.50 21.82 -6.13
CA GLU A 120 -4.91 21.42 -6.04
C GLU A 120 -5.64 22.05 -4.84
N ARG A 121 -4.91 22.31 -3.75
CA ARG A 121 -5.43 22.99 -2.57
C ARG A 121 -5.32 24.52 -2.62
N GLY A 122 -4.72 25.09 -3.66
CA GLY A 122 -4.46 26.54 -3.74
C GLY A 122 -3.47 27.03 -2.67
N LEU A 123 -2.50 26.21 -2.29
CA LEU A 123 -1.52 26.49 -1.25
C LEU A 123 -0.08 26.56 -1.79
N ALA A 124 0.13 26.48 -3.10
CA ALA A 124 1.44 26.44 -3.73
C ALA A 124 2.29 27.71 -3.45
N ASP A 125 1.66 28.87 -3.30
CA ASP A 125 2.30 30.14 -2.96
C ASP A 125 2.58 30.30 -1.45
N LYS A 126 1.82 29.61 -0.60
CA LYS A 126 1.83 29.76 0.86
C LYS A 126 2.73 28.76 1.56
N ALA A 127 2.67 27.46 1.18
CA ALA A 127 3.59 26.44 1.67
C ALA A 127 4.91 26.51 0.92
N LYS A 128 5.99 26.07 1.55
CA LYS A 128 7.32 26.02 0.93
C LYS A 128 7.88 24.61 0.98
N VAL A 129 8.42 24.17 -0.15
CA VAL A 129 9.08 22.88 -0.27
C VAL A 129 10.59 23.09 -0.43
N PHE A 130 11.37 22.40 0.37
CA PHE A 130 12.82 22.43 0.33
C PHE A 130 13.38 21.04 0.16
N CYS A 131 14.55 20.98 -0.48
CA CYS A 131 15.39 19.79 -0.53
C CYS A 131 16.79 20.21 -0.11
N GLY A 132 17.41 19.47 0.82
CA GLY A 132 18.73 19.82 1.32
C GLY A 132 19.22 18.85 2.39
N HIS A 133 20.41 19.10 2.88
CA HIS A 133 21.08 18.29 3.93
C HIS A 133 21.29 19.11 5.20
N THR A 134 21.45 18.44 6.33
CA THR A 134 21.87 19.04 7.58
C THR A 134 23.34 19.46 7.50
N ILE A 135 23.66 20.64 8.02
CA ILE A 135 25.03 21.16 8.06
C ILE A 135 25.52 21.11 9.52
N ASN A 136 26.71 20.56 9.74
CA ASN A 136 27.34 20.45 11.06
C ASN A 136 26.43 19.79 12.12
N ASP A 137 25.65 18.80 11.71
CA ASP A 137 24.81 18.04 12.63
C ASP A 137 25.64 16.90 13.26
N PRO A 138 25.91 16.92 14.56
CA PRO A 138 26.63 15.84 15.25
C PRO A 138 25.74 14.61 15.48
N GLU A 139 24.42 14.74 15.30
CA GLU A 139 23.48 13.65 15.53
C GLU A 139 23.34 12.77 14.28
N PRO A 140 23.27 11.44 14.44
CA PRO A 140 23.03 10.55 13.32
C PRO A 140 21.61 10.78 12.74
N PRO A 141 21.43 10.63 11.41
CA PRO A 141 20.15 10.89 10.73
C PRO A 141 18.97 10.09 11.31
N GLN A 142 19.25 8.95 11.91
CA GLN A 142 18.25 8.08 12.54
C GLN A 142 17.48 8.78 13.67
N LEU A 143 18.15 9.63 14.45
CA LEU A 143 17.47 10.38 15.53
C LEU A 143 16.45 11.38 14.99
N LEU A 144 16.69 11.94 13.82
CA LEU A 144 15.73 12.83 13.17
C LEU A 144 14.48 12.05 12.72
N LEU A 145 14.66 10.80 12.27
CA LEU A 145 13.55 9.93 11.93
C LEU A 145 12.74 9.52 13.18
N ASP A 146 13.39 9.10 14.24
CA ASP A 146 12.74 8.69 15.49
C ASP A 146 11.86 9.81 16.07
N ARG A 147 12.29 11.06 15.91
CA ARG A 147 11.50 12.25 16.33
C ARG A 147 10.34 12.58 15.40
N SER A 148 10.43 12.17 14.14
CA SER A 148 9.48 12.57 13.09
C SER A 148 8.45 11.51 12.75
N PHE A 149 8.75 10.23 13.00
CA PHE A 149 7.94 9.07 12.67
C PHE A 149 7.72 8.19 13.90
N ASP A 150 6.57 7.53 13.96
CA ASP A 150 6.28 6.52 14.98
C ASP A 150 6.79 5.14 14.52
N LEU A 151 8.11 4.98 14.48
CA LEU A 151 8.76 3.75 14.01
C LEU A 151 8.49 2.56 14.92
N GLU A 152 8.32 2.78 16.24
CA GLU A 152 7.98 1.72 17.19
C GLU A 152 6.63 1.08 16.87
N HIS A 153 5.63 1.89 16.62
CA HIS A 153 4.30 1.41 16.25
C HIS A 153 4.34 0.58 14.97
N ILE A 154 5.02 1.08 13.93
CA ILE A 154 5.15 0.38 12.64
C ILE A 154 5.92 -0.94 12.81
N ALA A 155 6.99 -0.94 13.60
CA ALA A 155 7.76 -2.15 13.91
C ALA A 155 6.88 -3.21 14.60
N CYS A 156 6.06 -2.80 15.57
CA CYS A 156 5.12 -3.67 16.27
C CYS A 156 4.10 -4.30 15.31
N GLU A 157 3.53 -3.51 14.38
CA GLU A 157 2.61 -4.04 13.37
C GLU A 157 3.28 -5.09 12.46
N TYR A 158 4.53 -4.87 12.05
CA TYR A 158 5.30 -5.84 11.28
C TYR A 158 5.64 -7.10 12.09
N ASP A 159 5.96 -6.99 13.37
CA ASP A 159 6.21 -8.15 14.21
C ASP A 159 4.95 -8.99 14.42
N LEU A 160 3.79 -8.36 14.64
CA LEU A 160 2.50 -9.05 14.69
C LEU A 160 2.18 -9.76 13.37
N PHE A 161 2.44 -9.12 12.23
CA PHE A 161 2.32 -9.76 10.92
C PHE A 161 3.24 -10.97 10.80
N ASN A 162 4.51 -10.81 11.15
CA ASN A 162 5.49 -11.87 11.12
C ASN A 162 5.08 -13.07 12.00
N LEU A 163 4.56 -12.82 13.19
CA LEU A 163 4.06 -13.86 14.10
C LEU A 163 2.83 -14.58 13.53
N ARG A 164 1.85 -13.82 13.02
CA ARG A 164 0.60 -14.36 12.45
C ARG A 164 0.86 -15.32 11.30
N PHE A 165 1.77 -14.97 10.40
CA PHE A 165 2.06 -15.75 9.20
C PHE A 165 3.23 -16.72 9.35
N GLU A 166 3.82 -16.88 10.54
CA GLU A 166 4.96 -17.77 10.81
C GLU A 166 4.66 -19.24 10.45
N LYS A 167 3.51 -19.76 10.91
CA LYS A 167 3.13 -21.17 10.66
C LYS A 167 2.91 -21.42 9.17
N LEU A 168 2.24 -20.50 8.48
CA LEU A 168 2.01 -20.59 7.04
C LEU A 168 3.34 -20.54 6.28
N TRP A 169 4.22 -19.61 6.61
CA TRP A 169 5.55 -19.52 6.00
C TRP A 169 6.37 -20.80 6.17
N ARG A 170 6.35 -21.41 7.37
CA ARG A 170 7.01 -22.70 7.58
C ARG A 170 6.40 -23.81 6.74
N SER A 171 5.09 -23.80 6.54
CA SER A 171 4.40 -24.80 5.72
C SER A 171 4.74 -24.66 4.23
N THR A 172 4.93 -23.45 3.71
CA THR A 172 5.30 -23.23 2.30
C THR A 172 6.68 -23.81 1.95
N ARG A 173 7.57 -23.94 2.93
CA ARG A 173 8.89 -24.57 2.75
C ARG A 173 8.84 -26.11 2.68
N ARG A 174 7.75 -26.71 3.15
CA ARG A 174 7.59 -28.18 3.26
C ARG A 174 6.59 -28.74 2.25
N LYS A 175 5.52 -28.01 1.96
CA LYS A 175 4.46 -28.43 1.04
C LYS A 175 4.71 -27.91 -0.35
N LYS A 176 4.57 -28.80 -1.36
CA LYS A 176 4.60 -28.43 -2.78
C LYS A 176 3.22 -28.19 -3.37
N LEU A 177 2.17 -28.72 -2.73
CA LEU A 177 0.78 -28.62 -3.21
C LEU A 177 -0.12 -28.09 -2.09
N PHE A 178 -0.88 -27.04 -2.43
CA PHE A 178 -1.88 -26.44 -1.56
C PHE A 178 -3.28 -26.70 -2.15
N ASP A 179 -4.25 -26.90 -1.26
CA ASP A 179 -5.65 -26.88 -1.64
C ASP A 179 -6.00 -25.51 -2.26
N PRO A 180 -6.64 -25.48 -3.46
CA PRO A 180 -6.85 -24.23 -4.19
C PRO A 180 -7.66 -23.16 -3.45
N GLU A 181 -8.75 -23.55 -2.77
CA GLU A 181 -9.57 -22.62 -1.99
C GLU A 181 -8.82 -22.08 -0.78
N SER A 182 -8.19 -22.95 -0.01
CA SER A 182 -7.36 -22.55 1.13
C SER A 182 -6.19 -21.64 0.73
N ALA A 183 -5.58 -21.87 -0.44
CA ALA A 183 -4.53 -21.03 -0.99
C ALA A 183 -5.06 -19.63 -1.38
N PHE A 184 -6.24 -19.56 -1.96
CA PHE A 184 -6.89 -18.27 -2.28
C PHE A 184 -7.20 -17.48 -1.02
N ILE A 185 -7.81 -18.10 0.00
CA ILE A 185 -8.11 -17.47 1.27
C ILE A 185 -6.82 -16.95 1.92
N ALA A 186 -5.82 -17.82 2.06
CA ALA A 186 -4.57 -17.47 2.72
C ALA A 186 -3.81 -16.35 2.00
N ARG A 187 -3.74 -16.38 0.66
CA ARG A 187 -3.12 -15.31 -0.14
C ARG A 187 -3.86 -13.98 0.00
N THR A 188 -5.19 -14.02 -0.02
CA THR A 188 -6.01 -12.80 0.11
C THR A 188 -5.83 -12.15 1.47
N LEU A 189 -5.87 -12.93 2.55
CA LEU A 189 -5.66 -12.43 3.91
C LEU A 189 -4.22 -11.93 4.13
N LEU A 190 -3.23 -12.64 3.59
CA LEU A 190 -1.83 -12.23 3.63
C LEU A 190 -1.64 -10.82 3.05
N ILE A 191 -2.14 -10.60 1.83
CA ILE A 191 -2.01 -9.31 1.15
C ILE A 191 -2.86 -8.24 1.83
N HIS A 192 -4.05 -8.59 2.34
CA HIS A 192 -4.88 -7.67 3.09
C HIS A 192 -4.16 -7.14 4.34
N ASP A 193 -3.59 -8.02 5.16
CA ASP A 193 -2.87 -7.64 6.37
C ASP A 193 -1.58 -6.88 6.06
N TYR A 194 -0.80 -7.33 5.07
CA TYR A 194 0.42 -6.64 4.66
C TYR A 194 0.13 -5.23 4.15
N ARG A 195 -0.87 -5.07 3.28
CA ARG A 195 -1.29 -3.77 2.75
C ARG A 195 -1.73 -2.81 3.86
N ARG A 196 -2.38 -3.29 4.92
CA ARG A 196 -2.79 -2.43 6.04
C ARG A 196 -1.60 -1.75 6.70
N ILE A 197 -0.49 -2.46 6.88
CA ILE A 197 0.74 -1.88 7.44
C ILE A 197 1.32 -0.85 6.47
N LEU A 198 1.40 -1.19 5.18
CA LEU A 198 1.93 -0.29 4.16
C LEU A 198 1.17 1.04 4.01
N LEU A 199 -0.09 1.11 4.44
CA LEU A 199 -0.84 2.37 4.48
C LEU A 199 -0.27 3.38 5.49
N HIS A 200 0.44 2.91 6.52
CA HIS A 200 1.04 3.73 7.58
C HIS A 200 2.56 3.75 7.50
N ASP A 201 3.16 2.83 6.74
CA ASP A 201 4.60 2.77 6.53
C ASP A 201 5.04 3.90 5.59
N PRO A 202 5.95 4.79 6.01
CA PRO A 202 6.48 5.87 5.18
C PRO A 202 7.42 5.41 4.07
N ASP A 203 7.72 4.11 3.95
CA ASP A 203 8.66 3.53 2.98
C ASP A 203 10.05 4.17 3.05
N LEU A 204 10.64 4.17 4.25
CA LEU A 204 11.95 4.78 4.48
C LEU A 204 13.10 3.91 3.95
N PRO A 205 14.21 4.53 3.49
CA PRO A 205 15.42 3.83 3.09
C PRO A 205 15.96 2.89 4.18
N GLU A 206 16.35 1.66 3.77
CA GLU A 206 16.81 0.63 4.71
C GLU A 206 18.03 1.07 5.53
N GLU A 207 18.91 1.90 4.97
CA GLU A 207 20.08 2.46 5.65
C GLU A 207 19.76 3.43 6.79
N LEU A 208 18.55 3.97 6.80
CA LEU A 208 18.06 4.89 7.85
C LEU A 208 17.22 4.18 8.91
N LEU A 209 16.82 2.93 8.68
CA LEU A 209 16.01 2.15 9.59
C LEU A 209 16.88 1.46 10.67
N PRO A 210 16.29 1.11 11.82
CA PRO A 210 17.00 0.34 12.85
C PRO A 210 17.53 -0.99 12.30
N VAL A 211 18.66 -1.44 12.87
CA VAL A 211 19.22 -2.75 12.56
C VAL A 211 18.17 -3.83 12.85
N HIS A 212 18.01 -4.80 11.94
CA HIS A 212 17.00 -5.85 12.02
C HIS A 212 15.55 -5.37 11.91
N TRP A 213 15.30 -4.34 11.09
CA TRP A 213 13.97 -3.82 10.86
C TRP A 213 12.97 -4.95 10.51
N PRO A 214 11.87 -5.10 11.28
CA PRO A 214 10.95 -6.22 11.09
C PRO A 214 10.17 -6.15 9.77
N GLY A 215 10.06 -4.98 9.14
CA GLY A 215 9.47 -4.78 7.82
C GLY A 215 10.23 -5.50 6.72
N THR A 216 11.56 -5.51 6.72
CA THR A 216 12.39 -6.27 5.77
C THR A 216 12.06 -7.77 5.84
N ARG A 217 11.93 -8.31 7.06
CA ARG A 217 11.53 -9.71 7.27
C ARG A 217 10.11 -9.97 6.82
N ALA A 218 9.17 -9.07 7.13
CA ALA A 218 7.77 -9.19 6.73
C ALA A 218 7.63 -9.21 5.21
N ARG A 219 8.35 -8.33 4.49
CA ARG A 219 8.37 -8.29 3.02
C ARG A 219 8.85 -9.61 2.42
N LYS A 220 10.02 -10.11 2.83
CA LYS A 220 10.56 -11.40 2.35
C LYS A 220 9.61 -12.57 2.63
N ARG A 221 8.99 -12.57 3.79
CA ARG A 221 8.02 -13.59 4.19
C ARG A 221 6.75 -13.51 3.35
N CYS A 222 6.21 -12.31 3.17
CA CYS A 222 5.05 -12.05 2.32
C CYS A 222 5.30 -12.54 0.88
N ALA A 223 6.42 -12.17 0.28
CA ALA A 223 6.82 -12.61 -1.05
C ALA A 223 6.89 -14.15 -1.16
N THR A 224 7.59 -14.81 -0.21
CA THR A 224 7.72 -16.26 -0.20
C THR A 224 6.37 -16.97 -0.12
N ILE A 225 5.48 -16.53 0.78
CA ILE A 225 4.14 -17.12 0.93
C ILE A 225 3.31 -16.85 -0.32
N TYR A 226 3.33 -15.61 -0.83
CA TYR A 226 2.57 -15.21 -2.01
C TYR A 226 2.89 -16.10 -3.21
N HIS A 227 4.18 -16.27 -3.54
CA HIS A 227 4.61 -17.10 -4.67
C HIS A 227 4.25 -18.58 -4.47
N ALA A 228 4.41 -19.11 -3.26
CA ALA A 228 4.08 -20.51 -2.99
C ALA A 228 2.58 -20.82 -3.15
N LEU A 229 1.71 -19.84 -2.89
CA LEU A 229 0.25 -19.99 -2.98
C LEU A 229 -0.32 -19.58 -4.35
N GLN A 230 0.44 -18.84 -5.17
CA GLN A 230 -0.06 -18.16 -6.36
C GLN A 230 -0.76 -19.11 -7.33
N GLU A 231 -0.13 -20.17 -7.77
CA GLU A 231 -0.68 -21.09 -8.77
C GLU A 231 -1.96 -21.79 -8.28
N ALA A 232 -1.99 -22.25 -7.01
CA ALA A 232 -3.16 -22.90 -6.45
C ALA A 232 -4.34 -21.93 -6.31
N ALA A 233 -4.08 -20.73 -5.81
CA ALA A 233 -5.09 -19.69 -5.67
C ALA A 233 -5.64 -19.20 -7.02
N ASP A 234 -4.80 -19.13 -8.06
CA ASP A 234 -5.22 -18.76 -9.41
C ASP A 234 -6.11 -19.85 -10.02
N ARG A 235 -5.77 -21.14 -9.85
CA ARG A 235 -6.66 -22.24 -10.28
C ARG A 235 -8.04 -22.14 -9.66
N TRP A 236 -8.14 -21.85 -8.35
CA TRP A 236 -9.44 -21.68 -7.70
C TRP A 236 -10.19 -20.47 -8.23
N THR A 237 -9.51 -19.32 -8.39
CA THR A 237 -10.10 -18.10 -8.93
C THR A 237 -10.70 -18.36 -10.32
N VAL A 238 -9.95 -19.04 -11.19
CA VAL A 238 -10.43 -19.42 -12.53
C VAL A 238 -11.63 -20.34 -12.43
N SER A 239 -11.61 -21.39 -11.59
CA SER A 239 -12.72 -22.33 -11.45
C SER A 239 -14.03 -21.68 -11.01
N VAL A 240 -13.96 -20.69 -10.11
CA VAL A 240 -15.13 -19.95 -9.62
C VAL A 240 -15.64 -18.92 -10.64
N CYS A 241 -14.76 -18.41 -11.51
CA CYS A 241 -15.12 -17.38 -12.49
C CYS A 241 -15.45 -17.94 -13.89
N CYS A 242 -15.29 -19.25 -14.11
CA CYS A 242 -15.39 -19.90 -15.43
C CYS A 242 -16.79 -19.97 -16.07
N ASP A 243 -17.85 -19.45 -15.44
CA ASP A 243 -19.15 -19.35 -16.11
C ASP A 243 -19.12 -18.46 -17.38
N GLU A 244 -18.08 -17.64 -17.56
CA GLU A 244 -17.85 -16.83 -18.75
C GLU A 244 -16.32 -16.72 -19.03
N PRO A 245 -15.74 -17.67 -19.77
CA PRO A 245 -14.29 -17.75 -20.00
C PRO A 245 -13.66 -16.53 -20.68
N ASN A 246 -14.45 -15.70 -21.37
CA ASN A 246 -13.96 -14.50 -22.06
C ASN A 246 -13.83 -13.26 -21.14
N LEU A 247 -14.27 -13.31 -19.88
CA LEU A 247 -14.17 -12.18 -18.95
C LEU A 247 -12.87 -12.14 -18.18
N LEU A 248 -12.23 -13.28 -17.97
CA LEU A 248 -10.93 -13.33 -17.32
C LEU A 248 -9.82 -13.25 -18.38
N LYS A 249 -9.24 -12.08 -18.52
CA LYS A 249 -7.99 -11.96 -19.29
C LYS A 249 -6.89 -12.75 -18.57
N PRO A 250 -6.00 -13.42 -19.34
CA PRO A 250 -4.85 -14.07 -18.73
C PRO A 250 -4.01 -13.06 -17.93
N PRO A 251 -3.40 -13.48 -16.81
CA PRO A 251 -2.59 -12.60 -15.99
C PRO A 251 -1.49 -11.93 -16.82
N GLY A 252 -1.40 -10.60 -16.74
CA GLY A 252 -0.36 -9.80 -17.40
C GLY A 252 1.05 -10.12 -16.87
N LYS A 253 2.06 -9.54 -17.54
CA LYS A 253 3.46 -9.70 -17.09
C LYS A 253 3.67 -9.16 -15.68
N ASP A 254 3.07 -8.01 -15.36
CA ASP A 254 3.19 -7.35 -14.06
C ASP A 254 2.67 -8.23 -12.91
N TYR A 255 1.57 -8.94 -13.13
CA TYR A 255 1.05 -9.90 -12.14
C TYR A 255 2.05 -11.03 -11.83
N ARG A 256 2.75 -11.53 -12.85
CA ARG A 256 3.75 -12.60 -12.68
C ARG A 256 5.04 -12.11 -12.04
N GLN A 257 5.30 -10.80 -12.14
CA GLN A 257 6.50 -10.14 -11.59
C GLN A 257 6.29 -9.56 -10.19
N ARG A 258 5.12 -9.72 -9.59
CA ARG A 258 4.86 -9.27 -8.22
C ARG A 258 5.89 -9.88 -7.26
N PHE A 259 6.54 -9.04 -6.47
CA PHE A 259 7.64 -9.41 -5.55
C PHE A 259 8.90 -10.00 -6.22
N SER A 260 9.06 -9.94 -7.55
CA SER A 260 10.22 -10.57 -8.23
C SER A 260 11.53 -9.81 -8.08
N ASN A 261 11.50 -8.59 -7.61
CA ASN A 261 12.69 -7.73 -7.40
C ASN A 261 13.15 -7.72 -5.94
N ASN A 262 13.03 -8.84 -5.26
CA ASN A 262 13.49 -9.01 -3.87
C ASN A 262 14.77 -9.84 -3.82
#